data_453f4be9a7e6228f743383e42c06c26c
#
_entry.id   453f4be9a7e6228f743383e42c06c26c
#
_cell.length_a   1.000
_cell.length_b   1.000
_cell.length_c   1.000
_cell.angle_alpha   90.00
_cell.angle_beta   90.00
_cell.angle_gamma   90.00
#
_symmetry.space_group_name_H-M   'P 1'
#
loop_
_entity.id
_entity.type
_entity.pdbx_description
1 polymer ?
#
loop_
_entity_poly.entity_id
_entity_poly.type
_entity_poly.pdbx_seq_one_letter_code
_entity_poly.pdbx_strand_id
1 'polypeptide(L)'
;MTTYDVTAITDRNLIARFGLDAREIGEETLRLAESEIGLREWQPTPEDLAAFERVHELEALNEEMLKTDNFRNLLVSQAADMRVVLLLIAGCVVLMRLVKDNPDAEARRRLSIEAAHIYAPLAHKLGLYKLKSELEDLSLKYLEHEAYYMIKEA
;
A
#
# COMPACT_ATOMS: atom_id res chain seq x y z
N MET A 1 21.35 6.58 -6.49
CA MET A 1 20.69 7.90 -6.39
C MET A 1 19.49 7.94 -7.34
N THR A 2 18.33 8.33 -6.83
CA THR A 2 17.14 8.46 -7.66
C THR A 2 17.12 9.80 -8.39
N THR A 3 16.69 9.79 -9.66
CA THR A 3 16.58 10.99 -10.48
C THR A 3 15.16 11.58 -10.45
N TYR A 4 14.29 11.01 -9.65
CA TYR A 4 12.90 11.45 -9.49
C TYR A 4 12.61 11.71 -8.01
N ASP A 5 11.51 12.44 -7.76
CA ASP A 5 11.03 12.67 -6.39
C ASP A 5 10.46 11.39 -5.82
N VAL A 6 11.15 10.79 -4.85
CA VAL A 6 10.75 9.51 -4.25
C VAL A 6 9.40 9.59 -3.54
N THR A 7 8.95 10.79 -3.14
CA THR A 7 7.62 10.93 -2.53
C THR A 7 6.50 10.69 -3.54
N ALA A 8 6.80 10.79 -4.84
CA ALA A 8 5.80 10.59 -5.89
C ALA A 8 5.28 9.14 -5.95
N ILE A 9 6.02 8.16 -5.42
CA ILE A 9 5.57 6.76 -5.38
C ILE A 9 4.74 6.45 -4.13
N THR A 10 4.52 7.42 -3.25
CA THR A 10 3.86 7.19 -1.95
C THR A 10 2.43 7.73 -1.95
N ASP A 11 1.63 7.20 -1.04
CA ASP A 11 0.32 7.76 -0.72
C ASP A 11 0.52 8.90 0.27
N ARG A 12 0.76 10.09 -0.24
CA ARG A 12 1.08 11.27 0.55
C ARG A 12 0.00 11.63 1.57
N ASN A 13 -1.28 11.46 1.19
CA ASN A 13 -2.39 11.80 2.06
C ASN A 13 -2.46 10.86 3.25
N LEU A 14 -2.34 9.56 3.00
CA LEU A 14 -2.38 8.57 4.08
C LEU A 14 -1.17 8.69 4.99
N ILE A 15 0.01 8.90 4.41
CA ILE A 15 1.25 9.10 5.17
C ILE A 15 1.15 10.31 6.08
N ALA A 16 0.56 11.41 5.59
CA ALA A 16 0.35 12.61 6.38
C ALA A 16 -0.60 12.36 7.56
N ARG A 17 -1.65 11.57 7.33
CA ARG A 17 -2.58 11.19 8.40
C ARG A 17 -1.89 10.39 9.51
N PHE A 18 -0.92 9.56 9.15
CA PHE A 18 -0.13 8.82 10.14
C PHE A 18 0.95 9.67 10.82
N GLY A 19 1.19 10.89 10.33
CA GLY A 19 2.24 11.75 10.85
C GLY A 19 3.64 11.28 10.46
N LEU A 20 3.77 10.55 9.35
CA LEU A 20 5.03 10.03 8.86
C LEU A 20 5.60 10.91 7.75
N ASP A 21 6.89 10.74 7.47
CA ASP A 21 7.60 11.48 6.42
C ASP A 21 7.53 10.70 5.10
N ALA A 22 6.90 11.29 4.08
CA ALA A 22 6.72 10.64 2.77
C ALA A 22 8.05 10.27 2.10
N ARG A 23 9.09 11.08 2.28
CA ARG A 23 10.41 10.79 1.70
C ARG A 23 11.02 9.55 2.33
N GLU A 24 10.96 9.46 3.66
CA GLU A 24 11.46 8.31 4.39
C GLU A 24 10.71 7.05 3.99
N ILE A 25 9.38 7.13 3.88
CA ILE A 25 8.55 6.00 3.43
C ILE A 25 8.91 5.59 2.00
N GLY A 26 9.12 6.58 1.11
CA GLY A 26 9.53 6.29 -0.26
C GLY A 26 10.86 5.56 -0.34
N GLU A 27 11.83 5.99 0.44
CA GLU A 27 13.15 5.35 0.49
C GLU A 27 13.07 3.93 1.06
N GLU A 28 12.29 3.72 2.11
CA GLU A 28 12.05 2.39 2.69
C GLU A 28 11.34 1.48 1.68
N THR A 29 10.39 2.02 0.92
CA THR A 29 9.68 1.28 -0.11
C THR A 29 10.66 0.76 -1.18
N LEU A 30 11.59 1.59 -1.62
CA LEU A 30 12.60 1.19 -2.59
C LEU A 30 13.54 0.11 -2.02
N ARG A 31 13.94 0.25 -0.75
CA ARG A 31 14.77 -0.75 -0.08
C ARG A 31 14.08 -2.10 0.01
N LEU A 32 12.80 -2.09 0.40
CA LEU A 32 12.01 -3.33 0.48
C LEU A 32 11.85 -3.97 -0.90
N ALA A 33 11.55 -3.16 -1.91
CA ALA A 33 11.40 -3.65 -3.29
C ALA A 33 12.67 -4.31 -3.78
N GLU A 34 13.83 -3.72 -3.50
CA GLU A 34 15.12 -4.31 -3.87
C GLU A 34 15.41 -5.60 -3.11
N SER A 35 15.23 -5.59 -1.78
CA SER A 35 15.64 -6.71 -0.93
C SER A 35 14.66 -7.88 -0.92
N GLU A 36 13.35 -7.63 -0.99
CA GLU A 36 12.34 -8.70 -0.84
C GLU A 36 11.60 -9.03 -2.13
N ILE A 37 11.58 -8.12 -3.10
CA ILE A 37 10.91 -8.35 -4.40
C ILE A 37 11.94 -8.58 -5.51
N GLY A 38 13.16 -8.07 -5.33
CA GLY A 38 14.23 -8.20 -6.35
C GLY A 38 14.16 -7.13 -7.43
N LEU A 39 13.42 -6.06 -7.20
CA LEU A 39 13.30 -4.96 -8.16
C LEU A 39 14.52 -4.05 -8.06
N ARG A 40 15.35 -4.04 -9.12
CA ARG A 40 16.61 -3.28 -9.14
C ARG A 40 16.70 -2.37 -10.35
N GLU A 41 17.39 -1.26 -10.18
CA GLU A 41 17.81 -0.37 -11.27
C GLU A 41 16.68 0.15 -12.16
N TRP A 42 15.44 0.11 -11.68
CA TRP A 42 14.32 0.63 -12.44
C TRP A 42 14.08 2.10 -12.11
N GLN A 43 13.92 2.92 -13.16
CA GLN A 43 13.57 4.33 -13.01
C GLN A 43 12.17 4.54 -13.57
N PRO A 44 11.22 4.99 -12.76
CA PRO A 44 9.88 5.28 -13.27
C PRO A 44 9.90 6.46 -14.26
N THR A 45 9.09 6.32 -15.30
CA THR A 45 8.86 7.40 -16.24
C THR A 45 7.86 8.41 -15.64
N PRO A 46 7.71 9.62 -16.23
CA PRO A 46 6.65 10.53 -15.79
C PRO A 46 5.25 9.90 -15.84
N GLU A 47 5.00 9.00 -16.82
CA GLU A 47 3.73 8.27 -16.88
C GLU A 47 3.56 7.31 -15.72
N ASP A 48 4.63 6.63 -15.32
CA ASP A 48 4.60 5.74 -14.15
C ASP A 48 4.31 6.53 -12.87
N LEU A 49 4.96 7.68 -12.69
CA LEU A 49 4.72 8.53 -11.53
C LEU A 49 3.28 9.03 -11.49
N ALA A 50 2.72 9.41 -12.65
CA ALA A 50 1.32 9.79 -12.74
C ALA A 50 0.38 8.61 -12.40
N ALA A 51 0.78 7.39 -12.73
CA ALA A 51 0.00 6.20 -12.38
C ALA A 51 -0.08 6.00 -10.86
N PHE A 52 1.02 6.19 -10.12
CA PHE A 52 0.99 6.15 -8.65
C PHE A 52 -0.03 7.14 -8.10
N GLU A 53 0.00 8.38 -8.59
CA GLU A 53 -0.92 9.42 -8.14
C GLU A 53 -2.37 9.04 -8.40
N ARG A 54 -2.68 8.54 -9.61
CA ARG A 54 -4.04 8.12 -9.97
C ARG A 54 -4.53 6.98 -9.09
N VAL A 55 -3.68 6.00 -8.80
CA VAL A 55 -4.05 4.87 -7.95
C VAL A 55 -4.41 5.36 -6.56
N HIS A 56 -3.58 6.21 -5.96
CA HIS A 56 -3.84 6.70 -4.61
C HIS A 56 -5.08 7.59 -4.54
N GLU A 57 -5.36 8.35 -5.60
CA GLU A 57 -6.62 9.11 -5.70
C GLU A 57 -7.82 8.19 -5.76
N LEU A 58 -7.75 7.11 -6.54
CA LEU A 58 -8.84 6.13 -6.64
C LEU A 58 -9.09 5.44 -5.31
N GLU A 59 -8.04 5.06 -4.60
CA GLU A 59 -8.15 4.42 -3.29
C GLU A 59 -8.83 5.33 -2.26
N ALA A 60 -8.72 6.64 -2.40
CA ALA A 60 -9.30 7.59 -1.48
C ALA A 60 -10.80 7.82 -1.68
N LEU A 61 -11.39 7.30 -2.77
CA LEU A 61 -12.78 7.62 -3.13
C LEU A 61 -13.82 6.90 -2.28
N ASN A 62 -13.93 5.58 -2.39
CA ASN A 62 -15.00 4.83 -1.75
C ASN A 62 -14.50 3.50 -1.21
N GLU A 63 -14.61 3.33 0.10
CA GLU A 63 -14.13 2.14 0.80
C GLU A 63 -14.77 0.84 0.29
N GLU A 64 -16.07 0.85 -0.02
CA GLU A 64 -16.75 -0.36 -0.50
C GLU A 64 -16.22 -0.80 -1.86
N MET A 65 -15.80 0.14 -2.69
CA MET A 65 -15.20 -0.17 -3.98
C MET A 65 -13.86 -0.89 -3.83
N LEU A 66 -13.10 -0.58 -2.78
CA LEU A 66 -11.78 -1.19 -2.54
C LEU A 66 -11.88 -2.71 -2.38
N LYS A 67 -13.03 -3.20 -1.94
CA LYS A 67 -13.27 -4.62 -1.67
C LYS A 67 -13.65 -5.42 -2.92
N THR A 68 -13.81 -4.78 -4.07
CA THR A 68 -14.27 -5.45 -5.29
C THR A 68 -13.13 -5.88 -6.20
N ASP A 69 -13.33 -7.00 -6.91
CA ASP A 69 -12.39 -7.47 -7.93
C ASP A 69 -12.25 -6.46 -9.07
N ASN A 70 -13.35 -5.80 -9.42
CA ASN A 70 -13.34 -4.78 -10.47
C ASN A 70 -12.41 -3.63 -10.14
N PHE A 71 -12.36 -3.23 -8.87
CA PHE A 71 -11.46 -2.15 -8.43
C PHE A 71 -10.00 -2.57 -8.59
N ARG A 72 -9.65 -3.81 -8.20
CA ARG A 72 -8.30 -4.34 -8.40
C ARG A 72 -7.90 -4.33 -9.87
N ASN A 73 -8.81 -4.76 -10.74
CA ASN A 73 -8.56 -4.77 -12.17
C ASN A 73 -8.37 -3.36 -12.73
N LEU A 74 -9.19 -2.41 -12.28
CA LEU A 74 -9.07 -1.01 -12.65
C LEU A 74 -7.71 -0.46 -12.21
N LEU A 75 -7.30 -0.77 -10.99
CA LEU A 75 -6.04 -0.31 -10.43
C LEU A 75 -4.85 -0.81 -11.24
N VAL A 76 -4.83 -2.10 -11.58
CA VAL A 76 -3.78 -2.69 -12.41
C VAL A 76 -3.78 -2.06 -13.81
N SER A 77 -4.95 -1.73 -14.35
CA SER A 77 -5.05 -1.12 -15.69
C SER A 77 -4.44 0.30 -15.75
N GLN A 78 -4.31 0.98 -14.61
CA GLN A 78 -3.66 2.29 -14.57
C GLN A 78 -2.14 2.20 -14.71
N ALA A 79 -1.57 1.03 -14.44
CA ALA A 79 -0.12 0.84 -14.49
C ALA A 79 0.31 0.38 -15.88
N ALA A 80 1.08 1.21 -16.58
CA ALA A 80 1.66 0.84 -17.86
C ALA A 80 2.79 -0.19 -17.68
N ASP A 81 3.43 -0.17 -16.53
CA ASP A 81 4.54 -1.06 -16.19
C ASP A 81 4.20 -1.82 -14.90
N MET A 82 4.33 -3.14 -14.93
CA MET A 82 4.04 -4.00 -13.77
C MET A 82 4.89 -3.62 -12.54
N ARG A 83 6.03 -3.00 -12.74
CA ARG A 83 6.89 -2.54 -11.64
C ARG A 83 6.22 -1.47 -10.79
N VAL A 84 5.27 -0.72 -11.36
CA VAL A 84 4.43 0.20 -10.58
C VAL A 84 3.62 -0.58 -9.54
N VAL A 85 3.01 -1.70 -9.96
CA VAL A 85 2.24 -2.56 -9.06
C VAL A 85 3.14 -3.13 -7.96
N LEU A 86 4.35 -3.56 -8.31
CA LEU A 86 5.30 -4.08 -7.33
C LEU A 86 5.67 -3.03 -6.28
N LEU A 87 5.86 -1.78 -6.69
CA LEU A 87 6.16 -0.70 -5.75
C LEU A 87 4.94 -0.32 -4.90
N LEU A 88 3.73 -0.39 -5.45
CA LEU A 88 2.51 -0.18 -4.67
C LEU A 88 2.39 -1.22 -3.56
N ILE A 89 2.66 -2.48 -3.87
CA ILE A 89 2.68 -3.55 -2.88
C ILE A 89 3.74 -3.27 -1.81
N ALA A 90 4.95 -2.93 -2.22
CA ALA A 90 6.05 -2.63 -1.30
C ALA A 90 5.70 -1.47 -0.36
N GLY A 91 5.10 -0.41 -0.90
CA GLY A 91 4.68 0.75 -0.10
C GLY A 91 3.63 0.39 0.94
N CYS A 92 2.67 -0.45 0.57
CA CYS A 92 1.67 -0.93 1.51
C CYS A 92 2.31 -1.75 2.63
N VAL A 93 3.24 -2.64 2.31
CA VAL A 93 3.95 -3.46 3.31
C VAL A 93 4.72 -2.58 4.29
N VAL A 94 5.44 -1.58 3.78
CA VAL A 94 6.20 -0.64 4.64
C VAL A 94 5.26 0.04 5.63
N LEU A 95 4.15 0.60 5.15
CA LEU A 95 3.19 1.26 6.04
C LEU A 95 2.58 0.30 7.05
N MET A 96 2.18 -0.89 6.64
CA MET A 96 1.60 -1.88 7.54
C MET A 96 2.56 -2.26 8.67
N ARG A 97 3.85 -2.34 8.38
CA ARG A 97 4.87 -2.63 9.41
C ARG A 97 5.06 -1.48 10.40
N LEU A 98 4.86 -0.24 9.96
CA LEU A 98 5.17 0.95 10.76
C LEU A 98 3.99 1.48 11.58
N VAL A 99 2.75 1.16 11.23
CA VAL A 99 1.58 1.81 11.85
C VAL A 99 0.95 1.05 13.01
N LYS A 100 1.59 -0.01 13.48
CA LYS A 100 1.07 -0.87 14.55
C LYS A 100 0.57 -0.07 15.76
N ASP A 101 1.34 0.90 16.21
CA ASP A 101 1.02 1.68 17.41
C ASP A 101 0.57 3.11 17.07
N ASN A 102 0.24 3.37 15.81
CA ASN A 102 -0.18 4.70 15.40
C ASN A 102 -1.56 5.02 15.95
N PRO A 103 -1.77 6.24 16.52
CA PRO A 103 -3.04 6.59 17.15
C PRO A 103 -4.21 6.81 16.18
N ASP A 104 -3.96 7.02 14.88
CA ASP A 104 -5.04 7.19 13.91
C ASP A 104 -5.64 5.83 13.52
N ALA A 105 -6.57 5.37 14.34
CA ALA A 105 -7.20 4.06 14.18
C ALA A 105 -7.98 3.95 12.86
N GLU A 106 -8.61 5.02 12.42
CA GLU A 106 -9.35 4.99 11.15
C GLU A 106 -8.42 4.86 9.96
N ALA A 107 -7.29 5.57 9.97
CA ALA A 107 -6.29 5.43 8.91
C ALA A 107 -5.69 4.02 8.89
N ARG A 108 -5.44 3.41 10.06
CA ARG A 108 -4.98 2.02 10.14
C ARG A 108 -6.02 1.05 9.57
N ARG A 109 -7.28 1.26 9.91
CA ARG A 109 -8.38 0.45 9.38
C ARG A 109 -8.45 0.55 7.85
N ARG A 110 -8.37 1.77 7.33
CA ARG A 110 -8.39 2.01 5.87
C ARG A 110 -7.23 1.31 5.18
N LEU A 111 -6.03 1.46 5.70
CA LEU A 111 -4.84 0.81 5.16
C LEU A 111 -4.98 -0.71 5.20
N SER A 112 -5.54 -1.25 6.28
CA SER A 112 -5.75 -2.70 6.43
C SER A 112 -6.74 -3.24 5.40
N ILE A 113 -7.78 -2.48 5.08
CA ILE A 113 -8.73 -2.84 4.03
C ILE A 113 -8.04 -2.88 2.67
N GLU A 114 -7.23 -1.87 2.36
CA GLU A 114 -6.44 -1.85 1.13
C GLU A 114 -5.49 -3.06 1.06
N ALA A 115 -4.80 -3.35 2.16
CA ALA A 115 -3.89 -4.48 2.23
C ALA A 115 -4.60 -5.81 2.00
N ALA A 116 -5.74 -6.03 2.65
CA ALA A 116 -6.47 -7.29 2.58
C ALA A 116 -7.16 -7.51 1.23
N HIS A 117 -7.73 -6.46 0.65
CA HIS A 117 -8.58 -6.59 -0.53
C HIS A 117 -7.90 -6.23 -1.85
N ILE A 118 -6.83 -5.46 -1.82
CA ILE A 118 -6.10 -5.05 -3.02
C ILE A 118 -4.73 -5.71 -3.08
N TYR A 119 -3.87 -5.42 -2.11
CA TYR A 119 -2.44 -5.74 -2.24
C TYR A 119 -2.09 -7.17 -1.91
N ALA A 120 -2.75 -7.81 -0.95
CA ALA A 120 -2.53 -9.23 -0.69
C ALA A 120 -2.95 -10.10 -1.88
N PRO A 121 -4.13 -9.90 -2.50
CA PRO A 121 -4.49 -10.63 -3.71
C PRO A 121 -3.54 -10.39 -4.89
N LEU A 122 -3.06 -9.15 -5.06
CA LEU A 122 -2.10 -8.83 -6.12
C LEU A 122 -0.75 -9.50 -5.87
N ALA A 123 -0.28 -9.49 -4.62
CA ALA A 123 0.96 -10.17 -4.24
C ALA A 123 0.85 -11.67 -4.51
N HIS A 124 -0.30 -12.27 -4.21
CA HIS A 124 -0.55 -13.68 -4.51
C HIS A 124 -0.44 -13.96 -6.00
N LYS A 125 -1.08 -13.14 -6.83
CA LYS A 125 -1.04 -13.27 -8.29
C LYS A 125 0.38 -13.20 -8.84
N LEU A 126 1.23 -12.38 -8.23
CA LEU A 126 2.60 -12.16 -8.68
C LEU A 126 3.61 -13.12 -8.04
N GLY A 127 3.13 -14.08 -7.25
CA GLY A 127 4.00 -15.06 -6.62
C GLY A 127 4.74 -14.56 -5.39
N LEU A 128 4.37 -13.42 -4.85
CA LEU A 128 4.99 -12.83 -3.66
C LEU A 128 4.30 -13.35 -2.39
N TYR A 129 4.38 -14.67 -2.19
CA TYR A 129 3.59 -15.33 -1.15
C TYR A 129 3.96 -14.93 0.27
N LYS A 130 5.23 -14.62 0.51
CA LYS A 130 5.67 -14.16 1.83
C LYS A 130 5.06 -12.82 2.18
N LEU A 131 5.07 -11.87 1.24
CA LEU A 131 4.48 -10.56 1.43
C LEU A 131 2.95 -10.64 1.50
N LYS A 132 2.36 -11.50 0.68
CA LYS A 132 0.91 -11.76 0.73
C LYS A 132 0.49 -12.23 2.12
N SER A 133 1.19 -13.22 2.68
CA SER A 133 0.89 -13.74 4.01
C SER A 133 1.07 -12.68 5.09
N GLU A 134 2.11 -11.89 5.00
CA GLU A 134 2.36 -10.80 5.95
C GLU A 134 1.25 -9.75 5.90
N LEU A 135 0.83 -9.34 4.69
CA LEU A 135 -0.27 -8.39 4.52
C LEU A 135 -1.58 -8.92 5.10
N GLU A 136 -1.87 -10.19 4.85
CA GLU A 136 -3.08 -10.81 5.39
C GLU A 136 -3.06 -10.87 6.92
N ASP A 137 -1.95 -11.29 7.50
CA ASP A 137 -1.81 -11.42 8.95
C ASP A 137 -1.91 -10.07 9.65
N LEU A 138 -1.22 -9.04 9.14
CA LEU A 138 -1.26 -7.71 9.72
C LEU A 138 -2.63 -7.06 9.57
N SER A 139 -3.26 -7.19 8.40
CA SER A 139 -4.58 -6.61 8.18
C SER A 139 -5.64 -7.28 9.06
N LEU A 140 -5.60 -8.59 9.19
CA LEU A 140 -6.50 -9.33 10.07
C LEU A 140 -6.33 -8.86 11.51
N LYS A 141 -5.09 -8.77 11.96
CA LYS A 141 -4.76 -8.33 13.33
C LYS A 141 -5.30 -6.92 13.62
N TYR A 142 -5.10 -5.98 12.71
CA TYR A 142 -5.57 -4.61 12.90
C TYR A 142 -7.09 -4.51 12.83
N LEU A 143 -7.74 -5.23 11.92
CA LEU A 143 -9.19 -5.21 11.77
C LEU A 143 -9.89 -5.90 12.94
N GLU A 144 -9.35 -7.02 13.44
CA GLU A 144 -9.89 -7.70 14.61
C GLU A 144 -9.74 -6.84 15.86
N HIS A 145 -8.63 -6.17 16.01
CA HIS A 145 -8.38 -5.28 17.15
C HIS A 145 -9.42 -4.16 17.20
N GLU A 146 -9.70 -3.54 16.06
CA GLU A 146 -10.72 -2.50 15.96
C GLU A 146 -12.12 -3.05 16.28
N ALA A 147 -12.45 -4.21 15.72
CA ALA A 147 -13.74 -4.85 15.98
C ALA A 147 -13.90 -5.20 17.47
N TYR A 148 -12.84 -5.69 18.10
CA TYR A 148 -12.85 -6.02 19.53
C TYR A 148 -13.15 -4.78 20.38
N TYR A 149 -12.50 -3.66 20.08
CA TYR A 149 -12.72 -2.43 20.83
C TYR A 149 -14.12 -1.87 20.61
N MET A 150 -14.65 -1.94 19.41
CA MET A 150 -16.01 -1.51 19.12
C MET A 150 -17.04 -2.31 19.91
N ILE A 151 -16.87 -3.62 20.00
CA ILE A 151 -17.79 -4.51 20.73
C ILE A 151 -17.68 -4.23 22.24
N LYS A 152 -16.47 -4.03 22.74
CA LYS A 152 -16.23 -3.79 24.16
C LYS A 152 -16.82 -2.49 24.65
N GLU A 153 -16.84 -1.47 23.81
CA GLU A 153 -17.40 -0.15 24.15
C GLU A 153 -18.92 -0.07 23.97
N ALA A 154 -19.46 -1.00 23.24
CA ALA A 154 -20.92 -1.09 23.06
C ALA A 154 -21.54 -1.78 24.30
#